data_2bd29ec6eef4a0feb84ed4aa282d9a06
#
_entry.id   2bd29ec6eef4a0feb84ed4aa282d9a06
#
_cell.length_a   1.000
_cell.length_b   1.000
_cell.length_c   1.000
_cell.angle_alpha   90.00
_cell.angle_beta   90.00
_cell.angle_gamma   90.00
#
_symmetry.space_group_name_H-M   'P 1'
#
loop_
_entity.id
_entity.type
_entity.pdbx_description
1 polymer ?
#
loop_
_entity_poly.entity_id
_entity_poly.type
_entity_poly.pdbx_seq_one_letter_code
_entity_poly.pdbx_strand_id
1 'polypeptide(L)'
;MANAPAASHALAVLRLLARHTEPVPASAIARDLDLPRSSVYHLLTVLRDQGFVVHLAEERRYGLGVAAFELGSAYTRQAPLQRMARQSLVRLVDATKHNAHLAVLHGRDVLYVIEERAPGRPPLVTDVGVRLPAHLTASGLAMLASLPPQQVRALFPSRDAFVQRHGVGPTTLSGLRVVLSRVHRDGFAVEDGTVTPHFASVAAPVLDHVGHPVAGIAVTYPAAEVTQDQHRALVDHVIRTATDLTRRIGGA
;
A
#
# COMPACT_ATOMS: atom_id res chain seq x y z
N MET A 1 26.40 11.85 -4.87
CA MET A 1 25.35 11.43 -3.90
C MET A 1 26.06 11.06 -2.60
N ALA A 2 25.59 11.59 -1.46
CA ALA A 2 26.15 11.23 -0.17
C ALA A 2 25.92 9.73 0.08
N ASN A 3 26.98 8.96 0.21
CA ASN A 3 26.92 7.53 0.48
C ASN A 3 27.21 7.30 1.97
N ALA A 4 26.22 6.86 2.72
CA ALA A 4 26.30 6.48 4.13
C ALA A 4 25.97 4.97 4.28
N PRO A 5 26.91 4.07 3.95
CA PRO A 5 26.63 2.64 3.88
C PRO A 5 26.04 2.08 5.18
N ALA A 6 26.56 2.49 6.34
CA ALA A 6 26.08 2.04 7.65
C ALA A 6 24.61 2.41 7.89
N ALA A 7 24.21 3.65 7.54
CA ALA A 7 22.82 4.08 7.66
C ALA A 7 21.90 3.30 6.70
N SER A 8 22.35 3.09 5.46
CA SER A 8 21.61 2.30 4.46
C SER A 8 21.40 0.86 4.93
N HIS A 9 22.42 0.22 5.47
CA HIS A 9 22.33 -1.14 5.99
C HIS A 9 21.44 -1.23 7.23
N ALA A 10 21.51 -0.24 8.16
CA ALA A 10 20.63 -0.21 9.33
C ALA A 10 19.15 -0.12 8.91
N LEU A 11 18.83 0.75 7.94
CA LEU A 11 17.48 0.85 7.38
C LEU A 11 17.05 -0.42 6.64
N ALA A 12 17.99 -1.12 5.97
CA ALA A 12 17.71 -2.39 5.31
C ALA A 12 17.36 -3.48 6.33
N VAL A 13 18.06 -3.55 7.46
CA VAL A 13 17.74 -4.47 8.58
C VAL A 13 16.32 -4.22 9.09
N LEU A 14 15.95 -2.96 9.38
CA LEU A 14 14.60 -2.62 9.86
C LEU A 14 13.52 -3.00 8.84
N ARG A 15 13.75 -2.74 7.55
CA ARG A 15 12.82 -3.11 6.48
C ARG A 15 12.67 -4.63 6.34
N LEU A 16 13.76 -5.38 6.52
CA LEU A 16 13.73 -6.84 6.50
C LEU A 16 12.87 -7.35 7.65
N LEU A 17 13.15 -6.92 8.88
CA LEU A 17 12.38 -7.32 10.07
C LEU A 17 10.88 -6.98 9.94
N ALA A 18 10.55 -5.82 9.36
CA ALA A 18 9.16 -5.39 9.13
C ALA A 18 8.38 -6.26 8.12
N ARG A 19 9.06 -7.06 7.28
CA ARG A 19 8.41 -7.98 6.32
C ARG A 19 8.07 -9.34 6.92
N HIS A 20 8.66 -9.66 8.07
CA HIS A 20 8.44 -10.92 8.77
C HIS A 20 7.41 -10.74 9.88
N THR A 21 6.51 -11.70 10.01
CA THR A 21 5.53 -11.76 11.12
C THR A 21 6.17 -12.28 12.40
N GLU A 22 7.29 -12.98 12.29
CA GLU A 22 8.03 -13.56 13.40
C GLU A 22 9.46 -13.02 13.48
N PRO A 23 10.07 -13.00 14.67
CA PRO A 23 11.47 -12.63 14.86
C PRO A 23 12.42 -13.48 14.03
N VAL A 24 13.51 -12.87 13.52
CA VAL A 24 14.44 -13.44 12.54
C VAL A 24 15.82 -13.66 13.17
N PRO A 25 16.50 -14.80 12.92
CA PRO A 25 17.87 -14.99 13.42
C PRO A 25 18.87 -14.13 12.64
N ALA A 26 19.95 -13.66 13.31
CA ALA A 26 20.97 -12.82 12.68
C ALA A 26 21.63 -13.44 11.45
N SER A 27 21.72 -14.76 11.37
CA SER A 27 22.26 -15.48 10.22
C SER A 27 21.38 -15.35 8.97
N ALA A 28 20.05 -15.33 9.14
CA ALA A 28 19.12 -15.09 8.04
C ALA A 28 19.20 -13.62 7.56
N ILE A 29 19.27 -12.68 8.50
CA ILE A 29 19.45 -11.26 8.17
C ILE A 29 20.73 -11.04 7.35
N ALA A 30 21.85 -11.66 7.76
CA ALA A 30 23.13 -11.58 7.05
C ALA A 30 23.04 -12.13 5.61
N ARG A 31 22.41 -13.27 5.46
CA ARG A 31 22.21 -13.92 4.14
C ARG A 31 21.32 -13.07 3.23
N ASP A 32 20.18 -12.65 3.74
CA ASP A 32 19.14 -12.00 2.95
C ASP A 32 19.51 -10.56 2.53
N LEU A 33 20.45 -9.92 3.28
CA LEU A 33 21.00 -8.60 2.96
C LEU A 33 22.39 -8.67 2.31
N ASP A 34 22.95 -9.88 2.14
CA ASP A 34 24.31 -10.07 1.62
C ASP A 34 25.36 -9.27 2.41
N LEU A 35 25.29 -9.34 3.76
CA LEU A 35 26.18 -8.62 4.65
C LEU A 35 27.04 -9.60 5.48
N PRO A 36 28.31 -9.24 5.80
CA PRO A 36 29.12 -9.99 6.74
C PRO A 36 28.42 -10.09 8.10
N ARG A 37 28.47 -11.28 8.73
CA ARG A 37 27.86 -11.53 10.04
C ARG A 37 28.30 -10.53 11.11
N SER A 38 29.59 -10.17 11.15
CA SER A 38 30.12 -9.17 12.07
C SER A 38 29.46 -7.80 11.92
N SER A 39 29.25 -7.37 10.66
CA SER A 39 28.56 -6.11 10.35
C SER A 39 27.11 -6.14 10.81
N VAL A 40 26.40 -7.27 10.59
CA VAL A 40 25.01 -7.44 11.04
C VAL A 40 24.91 -7.38 12.55
N TYR A 41 25.79 -8.06 13.30
CA TYR A 41 25.79 -8.00 14.76
C TYR A 41 26.06 -6.58 15.28
N HIS A 42 26.97 -5.84 14.63
CA HIS A 42 27.22 -4.44 14.99
C HIS A 42 25.98 -3.56 14.76
N LEU A 43 25.33 -3.69 13.60
CA LEU A 43 24.10 -2.96 13.29
C LEU A 43 22.96 -3.32 14.26
N LEU A 44 22.76 -4.61 14.55
CA LEU A 44 21.75 -5.07 15.50
C LEU A 44 22.00 -4.55 16.92
N THR A 45 23.26 -4.44 17.34
CA THR A 45 23.62 -3.85 18.63
C THR A 45 23.20 -2.37 18.68
N VAL A 46 23.60 -1.57 17.67
CA VAL A 46 23.22 -0.15 17.61
C VAL A 46 21.71 0.02 17.57
N LEU A 47 21.02 -0.74 16.72
CA LEU A 47 19.55 -0.66 16.60
C LEU A 47 18.83 -1.09 17.88
N ARG A 48 19.34 -2.07 18.61
CA ARG A 48 18.83 -2.49 19.92
C ARG A 48 19.04 -1.39 20.97
N ASP A 49 20.23 -0.81 21.03
CA ASP A 49 20.56 0.25 21.98
C ASP A 49 19.73 1.52 21.74
N GLN A 50 19.27 1.73 20.51
CA GLN A 50 18.32 2.79 20.12
C GLN A 50 16.83 2.36 20.22
N GLY A 51 16.55 1.14 20.69
CA GLY A 51 15.18 0.63 20.89
C GLY A 51 14.44 0.24 19.61
N PHE A 52 15.07 0.31 18.43
CA PHE A 52 14.44 -0.08 17.15
C PHE A 52 14.35 -1.58 16.94
N VAL A 53 15.21 -2.35 17.61
CA VAL A 53 15.27 -3.81 17.55
C VAL A 53 15.23 -4.38 18.96
N VAL A 54 14.55 -5.49 19.15
CA VAL A 54 14.57 -6.32 20.35
C VAL A 54 15.30 -7.63 20.07
N HIS A 55 16.11 -8.10 21.00
CA HIS A 55 16.74 -9.41 20.97
C HIS A 55 16.01 -10.36 21.91
N LEU A 56 15.40 -11.39 21.37
CA LEU A 56 14.80 -12.50 22.11
C LEU A 56 15.89 -13.53 22.40
N ALA A 57 16.50 -13.42 23.57
CA ALA A 57 17.72 -14.17 23.92
C ALA A 57 17.50 -15.68 23.90
N GLU A 58 16.37 -16.18 24.39
CA GLU A 58 16.02 -17.60 24.46
C GLU A 58 15.90 -18.21 23.05
N GLU A 59 15.33 -17.45 22.08
CA GLU A 59 15.15 -17.88 20.69
C GLU A 59 16.35 -17.55 19.82
N ARG A 60 17.29 -16.72 20.29
CA ARG A 60 18.40 -16.13 19.51
C ARG A 60 17.93 -15.42 18.26
N ARG A 61 16.78 -14.71 18.36
CA ARG A 61 16.13 -14.01 17.24
C ARG A 61 15.99 -12.52 17.54
N TYR A 62 15.76 -11.75 16.47
CA TYR A 62 15.62 -10.30 16.51
C TYR A 62 14.28 -9.90 15.91
N GLY A 63 13.56 -9.01 16.58
CA GLY A 63 12.29 -8.41 16.12
C GLY A 63 12.36 -6.90 16.15
N LEU A 64 11.29 -6.25 15.66
CA LEU A 64 11.15 -4.80 15.80
C LEU A 64 10.94 -4.44 17.29
N GLY A 65 11.64 -3.38 17.74
CA GLY A 65 11.50 -2.82 19.06
C GLY A 65 10.48 -1.67 19.12
N VAL A 66 10.22 -1.19 20.34
CA VAL A 66 9.19 -0.15 20.61
C VAL A 66 9.42 1.16 19.86
N ALA A 67 10.68 1.57 19.63
CA ALA A 67 10.99 2.79 18.89
C ALA A 67 10.49 2.76 17.44
N ALA A 68 10.40 1.58 16.83
CA ALA A 68 9.79 1.44 15.49
C ALA A 68 8.27 1.73 15.51
N PHE A 69 7.57 1.28 16.55
CA PHE A 69 6.16 1.60 16.78
C PHE A 69 5.95 3.10 17.07
N GLU A 70 6.79 3.70 17.91
CA GLU A 70 6.72 5.12 18.24
C GLU A 70 6.93 5.99 17.01
N LEU A 71 7.89 5.65 16.14
CA LEU A 71 8.14 6.34 14.88
C LEU A 71 6.93 6.25 13.92
N GLY A 72 6.37 5.05 13.75
CA GLY A 72 5.16 4.84 12.94
C GLY A 72 3.95 5.59 13.50
N SER A 73 3.77 5.60 14.81
CA SER A 73 2.72 6.35 15.50
C SER A 73 2.89 7.86 15.34
N ALA A 74 4.13 8.37 15.39
CA ALA A 74 4.42 9.78 15.14
C ALA A 74 4.08 10.17 13.70
N TYR A 75 4.45 9.34 12.72
CA TYR A 75 4.08 9.54 11.31
C TYR A 75 2.55 9.64 11.15
N THR A 76 1.79 8.71 11.76
CA THR A 76 0.33 8.71 11.68
C THR A 76 -0.29 9.97 12.31
N ARG A 77 0.28 10.48 13.41
CA ARG A 77 -0.18 11.74 14.04
C ARG A 77 0.10 12.98 13.17
N GLN A 78 1.22 12.95 12.42
CA GLN A 78 1.66 14.06 11.57
C GLN A 78 1.04 14.03 10.16
N ALA A 79 0.40 12.92 9.75
CA ALA A 79 -0.15 12.75 8.41
C ALA A 79 -1.55 13.39 8.29
N PRO A 80 -1.68 14.63 7.79
CA PRO A 80 -2.97 15.35 7.71
C PRO A 80 -4.00 14.58 6.86
N LEU A 81 -3.54 14.00 5.75
CA LEU A 81 -4.41 13.25 4.83
C LEU A 81 -5.08 12.05 5.51
N GLN A 82 -4.31 11.24 6.25
CA GLN A 82 -4.86 10.06 6.92
C GLN A 82 -5.90 10.47 7.98
N ARG A 83 -5.62 11.51 8.74
CA ARG A 83 -6.53 12.03 9.77
C ARG A 83 -7.85 12.53 9.15
N MET A 84 -7.79 13.23 8.00
CA MET A 84 -8.98 13.69 7.29
C MET A 84 -9.74 12.54 6.61
N ALA A 85 -9.03 11.54 6.09
CA ALA A 85 -9.60 10.42 5.38
C ALA A 85 -10.33 9.43 6.28
N ARG A 86 -9.83 9.19 7.52
CA ARG A 86 -10.36 8.14 8.42
C ARG A 86 -11.87 8.26 8.61
N GLN A 87 -12.38 9.43 8.92
CA GLN A 87 -13.82 9.64 9.12
C GLN A 87 -14.64 9.42 7.84
N SER A 88 -14.05 9.72 6.66
CA SER A 88 -14.70 9.47 5.37
C SER A 88 -14.76 7.98 5.06
N LEU A 89 -13.71 7.22 5.41
CA LEU A 89 -13.67 5.77 5.25
C LEU A 89 -14.65 5.05 6.19
N VAL A 90 -14.77 5.49 7.45
CA VAL A 90 -15.78 4.95 8.38
C VAL A 90 -17.19 5.09 7.77
N ARG A 91 -17.54 6.30 7.28
CA ARG A 91 -18.84 6.52 6.61
C ARG A 91 -19.01 5.68 5.35
N LEU A 92 -17.91 5.45 4.60
CA LEU A 92 -17.94 4.60 3.41
C LEU A 92 -18.21 3.13 3.78
N VAL A 93 -17.57 2.62 4.84
CA VAL A 93 -17.84 1.28 5.39
C VAL A 93 -19.30 1.16 5.86
N ASP A 94 -19.80 2.17 6.59
CA ASP A 94 -21.19 2.16 7.08
C ASP A 94 -22.21 2.14 5.94
N ALA A 95 -21.93 2.85 4.84
CA ALA A 95 -22.82 2.93 3.68
C ALA A 95 -22.76 1.67 2.81
N THR A 96 -21.56 1.07 2.66
CA THR A 96 -21.36 -0.04 1.73
C THR A 96 -21.40 -1.42 2.37
N LYS A 97 -21.15 -1.51 3.68
CA LYS A 97 -21.00 -2.76 4.45
C LYS A 97 -19.83 -3.64 3.96
N HIS A 98 -18.83 -3.00 3.36
CA HIS A 98 -17.60 -3.63 2.87
C HIS A 98 -16.36 -2.91 3.41
N ASN A 99 -15.21 -3.59 3.38
CA ASN A 99 -13.96 -3.02 3.87
C ASN A 99 -13.49 -1.87 2.96
N ALA A 100 -13.09 -0.76 3.57
CA ALA A 100 -12.59 0.41 2.85
C ALA A 100 -11.12 0.69 3.18
N HIS A 101 -10.38 1.16 2.19
CA HIS A 101 -8.93 1.36 2.27
C HIS A 101 -8.52 2.73 1.75
N LEU A 102 -7.48 3.31 2.37
CA LEU A 102 -6.70 4.40 1.80
C LEU A 102 -5.31 3.88 1.48
N ALA A 103 -4.87 4.05 0.25
CA ALA A 103 -3.53 3.70 -0.19
C ALA A 103 -2.83 4.90 -0.81
N VAL A 104 -1.50 4.95 -0.70
CA VAL A 104 -0.64 5.96 -1.36
C VAL A 104 0.30 5.26 -2.33
N LEU A 105 0.66 5.94 -3.42
CA LEU A 105 1.59 5.42 -4.40
C LEU A 105 3.03 5.54 -3.88
N HIS A 106 3.79 4.46 -3.95
CA HIS A 106 5.20 4.43 -3.57
C HIS A 106 6.02 3.69 -4.64
N GLY A 107 6.53 4.42 -5.60
CA GLY A 107 7.15 3.84 -6.77
C GLY A 107 6.13 3.03 -7.60
N ARG A 108 6.40 1.75 -7.82
CA ARG A 108 5.50 0.82 -8.55
C ARG A 108 4.49 0.11 -7.66
N ASP A 109 4.51 0.39 -6.35
CA ASP A 109 3.64 -0.23 -5.38
C ASP A 109 2.67 0.79 -4.79
N VAL A 110 1.57 0.30 -4.26
CA VAL A 110 0.73 1.02 -3.31
C VAL A 110 1.09 0.58 -1.90
N LEU A 111 1.09 1.54 -0.98
CA LEU A 111 1.18 1.30 0.46
C LEU A 111 -0.17 1.60 1.08
N TYR A 112 -0.79 0.62 1.73
CA TYR A 112 -2.03 0.81 2.46
C TYR A 112 -1.74 1.53 3.78
N VAL A 113 -2.37 2.68 3.99
CA VAL A 113 -2.14 3.56 5.15
C VAL A 113 -3.33 3.64 6.08
N ILE A 114 -4.52 3.27 5.63
CA ILE A 114 -5.73 3.05 6.44
C ILE A 114 -6.47 1.83 5.89
N GLU A 115 -6.95 1.00 6.80
CA GLU A 115 -8.00 0.01 6.58
C GLU A 115 -9.11 0.27 7.61
N GLU A 116 -10.34 0.39 7.14
CA GLU A 116 -11.55 0.37 7.96
C GLU A 116 -12.36 -0.86 7.60
N ARG A 117 -12.60 -1.73 8.59
CA ARG A 117 -13.23 -3.05 8.38
C ARG A 117 -14.73 -2.98 8.67
N ALA A 118 -15.51 -3.55 7.79
CA ALA A 118 -16.92 -3.77 8.03
C ALA A 118 -17.13 -4.91 9.03
N PRO A 119 -18.08 -4.80 9.96
CA PRO A 119 -18.39 -5.86 10.90
C PRO A 119 -18.72 -7.18 10.18
N GLY A 120 -18.15 -8.29 10.66
CA GLY A 120 -18.37 -9.63 10.10
C GLY A 120 -17.61 -9.93 8.79
N ARG A 121 -16.79 -9.01 8.28
CA ARG A 121 -15.95 -9.26 7.09
C ARG A 121 -14.60 -9.85 7.48
N PRO A 122 -14.07 -10.79 6.69
CA PRO A 122 -12.75 -11.38 6.95
C PRO A 122 -11.63 -10.34 6.78
N PRO A 123 -10.47 -10.55 7.45
CA PRO A 123 -9.28 -9.76 7.17
C PRO A 123 -8.82 -10.00 5.72
N LEU A 124 -8.32 -8.95 5.08
CA LEU A 124 -7.80 -8.99 3.73
C LEU A 124 -6.27 -8.83 3.74
N VAL A 125 -5.63 -9.13 2.60
CA VAL A 125 -4.19 -8.90 2.41
C VAL A 125 -3.81 -7.41 2.33
N THR A 126 -4.79 -6.52 2.35
CA THR A 126 -4.67 -5.06 2.23
C THR A 126 -4.59 -4.35 3.59
N ASP A 127 -4.01 -5.01 4.60
CA ASP A 127 -3.83 -4.44 5.93
C ASP A 127 -2.86 -3.24 5.92
N VAL A 128 -2.93 -2.41 6.96
CA VAL A 128 -2.08 -1.22 7.12
C VAL A 128 -0.60 -1.61 7.11
N GLY A 129 0.20 -0.89 6.32
CA GLY A 129 1.63 -1.14 6.13
C GLY A 129 1.95 -2.14 5.02
N VAL A 130 0.97 -2.84 4.48
CA VAL A 130 1.17 -3.77 3.37
C VAL A 130 1.43 -3.01 2.07
N ARG A 131 2.34 -3.56 1.26
CA ARG A 131 2.66 -3.08 -0.08
C ARG A 131 2.22 -4.09 -1.12
N LEU A 132 1.53 -3.60 -2.15
CA LEU A 132 1.10 -4.42 -3.29
C LEU A 132 1.43 -3.72 -4.61
N PRO A 133 1.69 -4.47 -5.70
CA PRO A 133 1.97 -3.89 -7.02
C PRO A 133 0.82 -3.01 -7.50
N ALA A 134 1.11 -1.74 -7.81
CA ALA A 134 0.08 -0.75 -8.17
C ALA A 134 -0.74 -1.15 -9.41
N HIS A 135 -0.11 -1.82 -10.38
CA HIS A 135 -0.78 -2.26 -11.60
C HIS A 135 -1.75 -3.44 -11.40
N LEU A 136 -1.78 -4.05 -10.21
CA LEU A 136 -2.70 -5.15 -9.85
C LEU A 136 -3.82 -4.71 -8.90
N THR A 137 -3.75 -3.52 -8.31
CA THR A 137 -4.72 -3.05 -7.32
C THR A 137 -5.63 -1.98 -7.91
N ALA A 138 -6.91 -1.95 -7.51
CA ALA A 138 -7.82 -0.88 -7.94
C ALA A 138 -7.29 0.50 -7.50
N SER A 139 -6.82 0.67 -6.25
CA SER A 139 -6.22 1.93 -5.77
C SER A 139 -5.02 2.36 -6.60
N GLY A 140 -4.14 1.40 -6.96
CA GLY A 140 -2.98 1.69 -7.78
C GLY A 140 -3.34 2.08 -9.21
N LEU A 141 -4.28 1.36 -9.84
CA LEU A 141 -4.77 1.68 -11.18
C LEU A 141 -5.43 3.06 -11.23
N ALA A 142 -6.23 3.42 -10.20
CA ALA A 142 -6.85 4.74 -10.10
C ALA A 142 -5.81 5.86 -10.01
N MET A 143 -4.77 5.70 -9.18
CA MET A 143 -3.68 6.66 -9.06
C MET A 143 -2.80 6.71 -10.32
N LEU A 144 -2.42 5.56 -10.89
CA LEU A 144 -1.61 5.50 -12.10
C LEU A 144 -2.32 6.15 -13.31
N ALA A 145 -3.65 6.03 -13.40
CA ALA A 145 -4.44 6.65 -14.47
C ALA A 145 -4.48 8.19 -14.37
N SER A 146 -4.17 8.74 -13.19
CA SER A 146 -4.10 10.18 -12.94
C SER A 146 -2.67 10.74 -13.12
N LEU A 147 -1.67 9.88 -13.36
CA LEU A 147 -0.31 10.31 -13.63
C LEU A 147 -0.08 10.65 -15.11
N PRO A 148 0.83 11.59 -15.42
CA PRO A 148 1.29 11.80 -16.79
C PRO A 148 1.84 10.51 -17.41
N PRO A 149 1.59 10.22 -18.71
CA PRO A 149 2.03 8.98 -19.37
C PRO A 149 3.54 8.73 -19.29
N GLN A 150 4.34 9.81 -19.22
CA GLN A 150 5.79 9.73 -19.08
C GLN A 150 6.21 9.17 -17.71
N GLN A 151 5.51 9.56 -16.64
CA GLN A 151 5.75 9.04 -15.28
C GLN A 151 5.36 7.55 -15.20
N VAL A 152 4.22 7.15 -15.77
CA VAL A 152 3.85 5.74 -15.85
C VAL A 152 4.91 4.93 -16.59
N ARG A 153 5.45 5.44 -17.71
CA ARG A 153 6.54 4.78 -18.44
C ARG A 153 7.80 4.64 -17.59
N ALA A 154 8.16 5.66 -16.81
CA ALA A 154 9.32 5.62 -15.93
C ALA A 154 9.15 4.60 -14.80
N LEU A 155 7.92 4.40 -14.29
CA LEU A 155 7.62 3.39 -13.28
C LEU A 155 7.66 1.96 -13.85
N PHE A 156 7.31 1.76 -15.14
CA PHE A 156 7.24 0.45 -15.79
C PHE A 156 8.14 0.41 -17.04
N PRO A 157 9.48 0.47 -16.88
CA PRO A 157 10.43 0.60 -18.00
C PRO A 157 10.61 -0.69 -18.81
N SER A 158 10.35 -1.85 -18.21
CA SER A 158 10.54 -3.17 -18.84
C SER A 158 9.44 -4.15 -18.39
N ARG A 159 9.43 -5.35 -19.00
CA ARG A 159 8.49 -6.42 -18.61
C ARG A 159 8.70 -6.92 -17.19
N ASP A 160 9.94 -6.90 -16.68
CA ASP A 160 10.27 -7.33 -15.30
C ASP A 160 9.67 -6.40 -14.23
N ALA A 161 9.18 -5.23 -14.64
CA ALA A 161 8.45 -4.33 -13.75
C ALA A 161 7.03 -4.84 -13.43
N PHE A 162 6.51 -5.82 -14.19
CA PHE A 162 5.17 -6.37 -14.05
C PHE A 162 5.20 -7.67 -13.26
N VAL A 163 5.02 -7.56 -11.95
CA VAL A 163 4.87 -8.71 -11.07
C VAL A 163 3.52 -9.39 -11.34
N GLN A 164 3.50 -10.72 -11.35
CA GLN A 164 2.28 -11.53 -11.45
C GLN A 164 1.99 -12.19 -10.10
N ARG A 165 0.73 -12.19 -9.67
CA ARG A 165 0.31 -12.90 -8.44
C ARG A 165 -0.51 -14.14 -8.74
N HIS A 166 -1.56 -14.00 -9.53
CA HIS A 166 -2.49 -15.09 -9.87
C HIS A 166 -2.65 -15.27 -11.39
N GLY A 167 -1.66 -14.85 -12.17
CA GLY A 167 -1.71 -14.94 -13.62
C GLY A 167 -2.70 -13.97 -14.29
N VAL A 168 -3.25 -13.03 -13.53
CA VAL A 168 -4.24 -12.05 -13.99
C VAL A 168 -3.64 -10.63 -13.90
N GLY A 169 -4.09 -9.73 -14.76
CA GLY A 169 -3.66 -8.34 -14.81
C GLY A 169 -2.68 -8.04 -15.96
N PRO A 170 -2.31 -6.76 -16.14
CA PRO A 170 -1.43 -6.35 -17.23
C PRO A 170 0.01 -6.85 -17.02
N THR A 171 0.61 -7.39 -18.08
CA THR A 171 1.98 -7.92 -18.10
C THR A 171 2.93 -7.07 -18.95
N THR A 172 2.41 -6.01 -19.55
CA THR A 172 3.15 -5.09 -20.42
C THR A 172 2.67 -3.65 -20.24
N LEU A 173 3.52 -2.70 -20.60
CA LEU A 173 3.16 -1.29 -20.58
C LEU A 173 1.99 -0.96 -21.53
N SER A 174 1.91 -1.62 -22.69
CA SER A 174 0.79 -1.45 -23.62
C SER A 174 -0.52 -1.96 -23.03
N GLY A 175 -0.52 -3.14 -22.40
CA GLY A 175 -1.67 -3.67 -21.69
C GLY A 175 -2.10 -2.77 -20.53
N LEU A 176 -1.14 -2.29 -19.73
CA LEU A 176 -1.43 -1.35 -18.65
C LEU A 176 -2.07 -0.05 -19.19
N ARG A 177 -1.56 0.53 -20.27
CA ARG A 177 -2.12 1.75 -20.88
C ARG A 177 -3.58 1.59 -21.32
N VAL A 178 -3.96 0.45 -21.85
CA VAL A 178 -5.37 0.18 -22.21
C VAL A 178 -6.25 0.24 -20.96
N VAL A 179 -5.81 -0.39 -19.87
CA VAL A 179 -6.54 -0.34 -18.59
C VAL A 179 -6.61 1.09 -18.07
N LEU A 180 -5.48 1.81 -18.00
CA LEU A 180 -5.42 3.18 -17.47
C LEU A 180 -6.26 4.17 -18.29
N SER A 181 -6.32 4.00 -19.63
CA SER A 181 -7.17 4.84 -20.48
C SER A 181 -8.66 4.66 -20.18
N ARG A 182 -9.07 3.43 -19.84
CA ARG A 182 -10.44 3.16 -19.39
C ARG A 182 -10.69 3.80 -18.03
N VAL A 183 -9.81 3.59 -17.06
CA VAL A 183 -9.90 4.17 -15.71
C VAL A 183 -9.96 5.70 -15.76
N HIS A 184 -9.12 6.33 -16.58
CA HIS A 184 -9.13 7.79 -16.76
C HIS A 184 -10.45 8.31 -17.30
N ARG A 185 -11.04 7.63 -18.30
CA ARG A 185 -12.34 8.00 -18.88
C ARG A 185 -13.49 7.80 -17.90
N ASP A 186 -13.48 6.67 -17.18
CA ASP A 186 -14.58 6.25 -16.31
C ASP A 186 -14.51 6.90 -14.91
N GLY A 187 -13.34 7.45 -14.52
CA GLY A 187 -13.09 8.11 -13.24
C GLY A 187 -12.88 7.17 -12.05
N PHE A 188 -12.92 5.86 -12.29
CA PHE A 188 -12.69 4.85 -11.27
C PHE A 188 -11.98 3.61 -11.85
N ALA A 189 -11.36 2.84 -10.99
CA ALA A 189 -10.71 1.56 -11.34
C ALA A 189 -11.44 0.40 -10.68
N VAL A 190 -11.44 -0.73 -11.37
CA VAL A 190 -11.90 -2.02 -10.85
C VAL A 190 -10.76 -3.02 -10.96
N GLU A 191 -10.58 -3.84 -9.93
CA GLU A 191 -9.81 -5.08 -10.01
C GLU A 191 -10.71 -6.24 -9.57
N ASP A 192 -10.51 -7.41 -10.15
CA ASP A 192 -11.26 -8.63 -9.84
C ASP A 192 -10.31 -9.81 -9.78
N GLY A 193 -10.08 -10.33 -8.57
CA GLY A 193 -9.25 -11.49 -8.31
C GLY A 193 -7.74 -11.33 -8.54
N THR A 194 -7.26 -10.15 -8.93
CA THR A 194 -5.82 -9.92 -9.18
C THR A 194 -5.00 -9.88 -7.89
N VAL A 195 -5.60 -9.44 -6.79
CA VAL A 195 -4.98 -9.34 -5.46
C VAL A 195 -5.37 -10.53 -4.60
N THR A 196 -6.66 -10.77 -4.43
CA THR A 196 -7.22 -11.88 -3.64
C THR A 196 -8.29 -12.59 -4.47
N PRO A 197 -8.13 -13.90 -4.76
CA PRO A 197 -9.15 -14.65 -5.47
C PRO A 197 -10.53 -14.51 -4.83
N HIS A 198 -11.57 -14.42 -5.64
CA HIS A 198 -12.98 -14.27 -5.25
C HIS A 198 -13.35 -12.91 -4.62
N PHE A 199 -12.40 -11.97 -4.54
CA PHE A 199 -12.66 -10.59 -4.12
C PHE A 199 -12.45 -9.64 -5.29
N ALA A 200 -13.28 -8.61 -5.32
CA ALA A 200 -13.13 -7.49 -6.24
C ALA A 200 -13.01 -6.17 -5.46
N SER A 201 -12.41 -5.18 -6.09
CA SER A 201 -12.27 -3.84 -5.51
C SER A 201 -12.63 -2.77 -6.53
N VAL A 202 -13.27 -1.71 -6.03
CA VAL A 202 -13.49 -0.46 -6.77
C VAL A 202 -12.71 0.65 -6.08
N ALA A 203 -12.02 1.50 -6.85
CA ALA A 203 -11.24 2.61 -6.32
C ALA A 203 -11.36 3.88 -7.16
N ALA A 204 -11.22 5.03 -6.49
CA ALA A 204 -11.10 6.34 -7.13
C ALA A 204 -9.89 7.12 -6.56
N PRO A 205 -9.24 7.97 -7.36
CA PRO A 205 -8.09 8.75 -6.92
C PRO A 205 -8.54 9.94 -6.08
N VAL A 206 -7.71 10.29 -5.09
CA VAL A 206 -7.74 11.56 -4.37
C VAL A 206 -6.64 12.44 -4.95
N LEU A 207 -6.99 13.61 -5.44
CA LEU A 207 -6.10 14.49 -6.20
C LEU A 207 -5.75 15.74 -5.39
N ASP A 208 -4.55 16.28 -5.60
CA ASP A 208 -4.18 17.60 -5.08
C ASP A 208 -4.65 18.74 -6.01
N HIS A 209 -4.25 19.97 -5.68
CA HIS A 209 -4.63 21.19 -6.40
C HIS A 209 -4.07 21.30 -7.83
N VAL A 210 -3.11 20.45 -8.19
CA VAL A 210 -2.54 20.37 -9.55
C VAL A 210 -3.00 19.12 -10.29
N GLY A 211 -3.94 18.35 -9.71
CA GLY A 211 -4.46 17.11 -10.29
C GLY A 211 -3.54 15.91 -10.12
N HIS A 212 -2.51 15.99 -9.26
CA HIS A 212 -1.64 14.86 -9.01
C HIS A 212 -2.25 13.91 -7.95
N PRO A 213 -2.20 12.58 -8.13
CA PRO A 213 -2.78 11.64 -7.19
C PRO A 213 -1.96 11.57 -5.90
N VAL A 214 -2.59 11.90 -4.78
CA VAL A 214 -1.99 11.81 -3.43
C VAL A 214 -2.40 10.56 -2.68
N ALA A 215 -3.55 9.97 -3.04
CA ALA A 215 -4.03 8.70 -2.51
C ALA A 215 -5.06 8.05 -3.45
N GLY A 216 -5.38 6.78 -3.17
CA GLY A 216 -6.53 6.06 -3.73
C GLY A 216 -7.44 5.58 -2.60
N ILE A 217 -8.74 5.83 -2.72
CA ILE A 217 -9.76 5.25 -1.84
C ILE A 217 -10.36 4.04 -2.55
N ALA A 218 -10.46 2.92 -1.84
CA ALA A 218 -11.05 1.70 -2.38
C ALA A 218 -12.04 1.06 -1.42
N VAL A 219 -12.99 0.32 -1.99
CA VAL A 219 -13.85 -0.65 -1.28
C VAL A 219 -13.57 -2.02 -1.87
N THR A 220 -13.35 -3.02 -1.00
CA THR A 220 -13.14 -4.42 -1.39
C THR A 220 -14.29 -5.28 -0.88
N TYR A 221 -14.83 -6.14 -1.75
CA TYR A 221 -16.02 -6.95 -1.51
C TYR A 221 -15.89 -8.35 -2.13
N PRO A 222 -16.58 -9.38 -1.62
CA PRO A 222 -16.67 -10.68 -2.27
C PRO A 222 -17.40 -10.54 -3.61
N ALA A 223 -16.74 -10.93 -4.72
CA ALA A 223 -17.28 -10.71 -6.07
C ALA A 223 -18.65 -11.38 -6.31
N ALA A 224 -18.86 -12.56 -5.70
CA ALA A 224 -20.11 -13.31 -5.83
C ALA A 224 -21.32 -12.73 -5.05
N GLU A 225 -21.06 -11.83 -4.08
CA GLU A 225 -22.13 -11.27 -3.23
C GLU A 225 -22.73 -9.95 -3.79
N VAL A 226 -22.10 -9.36 -4.81
CA VAL A 226 -22.47 -8.03 -5.30
C VAL A 226 -23.08 -8.11 -6.69
N THR A 227 -24.34 -7.72 -6.80
CA THR A 227 -25.06 -7.61 -8.08
C THR A 227 -24.56 -6.40 -8.88
N GLN A 228 -24.93 -6.33 -10.18
CA GLN A 228 -24.51 -5.21 -11.03
C GLN A 228 -25.04 -3.85 -10.52
N ASP A 229 -26.25 -3.80 -9.97
CA ASP A 229 -26.80 -2.56 -9.43
C ASP A 229 -26.10 -2.15 -8.12
N GLN A 230 -25.81 -3.11 -7.25
CA GLN A 230 -24.98 -2.87 -6.07
C GLN A 230 -23.56 -2.41 -6.44
N HIS A 231 -22.96 -2.99 -7.49
CA HIS A 231 -21.66 -2.55 -7.99
C HIS A 231 -21.71 -1.06 -8.42
N ARG A 232 -22.74 -0.62 -9.15
CA ARG A 232 -22.91 0.80 -9.51
C ARG A 232 -22.99 1.69 -8.27
N ALA A 233 -23.77 1.27 -7.27
CA ALA A 233 -23.87 2.01 -6.02
C ALA A 233 -22.52 2.09 -5.27
N LEU A 234 -21.72 1.01 -5.26
CA LEU A 234 -20.36 1.02 -4.70
C LEU A 234 -19.46 2.03 -5.43
N VAL A 235 -19.48 2.03 -6.77
CA VAL A 235 -18.74 3.00 -7.59
C VAL A 235 -19.09 4.42 -7.21
N ASP A 236 -20.40 4.74 -7.12
CA ASP A 236 -20.87 6.08 -6.75
C ASP A 236 -20.42 6.48 -5.34
N HIS A 237 -20.46 5.58 -4.37
CA HIS A 237 -19.98 5.84 -3.01
C HIS A 237 -18.48 6.13 -2.98
N VAL A 238 -17.68 5.34 -3.70
CA VAL A 238 -16.22 5.50 -3.76
C VAL A 238 -15.85 6.81 -4.44
N ILE A 239 -16.42 7.13 -5.59
CA ILE A 239 -16.16 8.38 -6.32
C ILE A 239 -16.53 9.59 -5.45
N ARG A 240 -17.73 9.62 -4.84
CA ARG A 240 -18.15 10.71 -3.95
C ARG A 240 -17.17 10.89 -2.79
N THR A 241 -16.78 9.80 -2.14
CA THR A 241 -15.86 9.86 -0.99
C THR A 241 -14.49 10.39 -1.42
N ALA A 242 -13.95 9.96 -2.55
CA ALA A 242 -12.67 10.43 -3.07
C ALA A 242 -12.74 11.92 -3.47
N THR A 243 -13.82 12.34 -4.15
CA THR A 243 -14.05 13.74 -4.53
C THR A 243 -14.19 14.65 -3.32
N ASP A 244 -14.92 14.22 -2.29
CA ASP A 244 -15.07 15.01 -1.05
C ASP A 244 -13.74 15.15 -0.32
N LEU A 245 -12.91 14.10 -0.29
CA LEU A 245 -11.58 14.20 0.31
C LEU A 245 -10.66 15.09 -0.54
N THR A 246 -10.70 15.00 -1.87
CA THR A 246 -10.00 15.89 -2.80
C THR A 246 -10.28 17.36 -2.49
N ARG A 247 -11.56 17.77 -2.41
CA ARG A 247 -11.92 19.15 -2.06
C ARG A 247 -11.41 19.57 -0.68
N ARG A 248 -11.46 18.69 0.30
CA ARG A 248 -11.00 18.99 1.69
C ARG A 248 -9.50 19.20 1.81
N ILE A 249 -8.70 18.64 0.91
CA ILE A 249 -7.25 18.85 0.86
C ILE A 249 -6.83 19.95 -0.11
N GLY A 250 -7.79 20.71 -0.65
CA GLY A 250 -7.53 21.78 -1.60
C GLY A 250 -7.32 21.34 -3.04
N GLY A 251 -7.76 20.12 -3.40
CA GLY A 251 -7.81 19.63 -4.76
C GLY A 251 -8.95 20.26 -5.56
N ALA A 252 -8.83 20.23 -6.90
CA ALA A 252 -9.80 20.78 -7.83
C ALA A 252 -10.96 19.81 -8.12
#